data_0b7bcdec6908accd75514ddd20044f1b
#
_entry.id   0b7bcdec6908accd75514ddd20044f1b
#
_cell.length_a   1.000
_cell.length_b   1.000
_cell.length_c   1.000
_cell.angle_alpha   90.00
_cell.angle_beta   90.00
_cell.angle_gamma   90.00
#
_symmetry.space_group_name_H-M   'P 1'
#
loop_
_entity.id
_entity.type
_entity.pdbx_description
1 polymer ?
#
loop_
_entity_poly.entity_id
_entity_poly.type
_entity_poly.pdbx_seq_one_letter_code
_entity_poly.pdbx_strand_id
1 'polypeptide(L)'
;MQQGEHEIISDDGLMQLYFTQVDASNELLPAHWHEHLEMICMQHGAMTAYINETSYELQQGDILVVNPRDIHYTHVHGDGHYYLLQIPPEHLKRVSEDWRGLHFGEYVPYSEETASVNCRMSQKLEEMKCLQEQAADGTDRKS
;
A
#
# COMPACT_ATOMS: atom_id res chain seq x y z
N MET A 1 24.01 3.04 -0.12
CA MET A 1 22.68 2.53 -0.54
C MET A 1 22.33 1.30 0.27
N GLN A 2 21.16 1.26 0.86
CA GLN A 2 20.69 0.07 1.56
C GLN A 2 20.25 -0.98 0.54
N GLN A 3 20.63 -2.22 0.81
CA GLN A 3 20.11 -3.34 0.05
C GLN A 3 18.97 -3.96 0.83
N GLY A 4 17.80 -4.05 0.20
CA GLY A 4 16.65 -4.67 0.82
C GLY A 4 16.56 -6.15 0.50
N GLU A 5 15.88 -6.87 1.35
CA GLU A 5 15.58 -8.27 1.09
C GLU A 5 14.40 -8.39 0.13
N HIS A 6 14.45 -9.41 -0.72
CA HIS A 6 13.31 -9.70 -1.59
C HIS A 6 12.22 -10.39 -0.77
N GLU A 7 11.07 -9.73 -0.69
CA GLU A 7 9.90 -10.31 -0.07
C GLU A 7 9.04 -10.99 -1.13
N ILE A 8 8.78 -12.28 -0.94
CA ILE A 8 7.86 -12.99 -1.80
C ILE A 8 6.48 -12.94 -1.13
N ILE A 9 5.58 -12.17 -1.73
CA ILE A 9 4.23 -12.07 -1.23
C ILE A 9 3.48 -13.31 -1.68
N SER A 10 2.96 -14.07 -0.72
CA SER A 10 2.24 -15.28 -1.00
C SER A 10 0.99 -14.95 -1.82
N ASP A 11 0.89 -15.54 -2.98
CA ASP A 11 -0.25 -15.40 -3.87
C ASP A 11 -0.82 -16.80 -4.07
N ASP A 12 -2.08 -16.99 -3.78
CA ASP A 12 -2.76 -18.27 -3.94
C ASP A 12 -2.97 -18.66 -5.42
N GLY A 13 -2.08 -18.18 -6.27
CA GLY A 13 -2.07 -18.50 -7.69
C GLY A 13 -3.08 -17.72 -8.50
N LEU A 14 -3.79 -16.81 -7.87
CA LEU A 14 -4.80 -16.01 -8.52
C LEU A 14 -4.45 -14.54 -8.38
N MET A 15 -4.95 -13.74 -9.29
CA MET A 15 -4.68 -12.31 -9.35
C MET A 15 -5.42 -11.56 -8.25
N GLN A 16 -5.09 -11.86 -7.01
CA GLN A 16 -5.74 -11.25 -5.87
C GLN A 16 -5.05 -9.96 -5.47
N LEU A 17 -5.86 -8.97 -5.17
CA LEU A 17 -5.39 -7.78 -4.50
C LEU A 17 -5.27 -8.08 -3.01
N TYR A 18 -4.13 -7.73 -2.43
CA TYR A 18 -3.95 -7.86 -0.99
C TYR A 18 -4.25 -6.52 -0.35
N PHE A 19 -5.29 -6.48 0.45
CA PHE A 19 -5.68 -5.31 1.19
C PHE A 19 -5.58 -5.60 2.68
N THR A 20 -4.85 -4.75 3.41
CA THR A 20 -4.62 -4.91 4.83
C THR A 20 -4.83 -3.58 5.54
N GLN A 21 -5.51 -3.64 6.66
CA GLN A 21 -5.61 -2.53 7.57
C GLN A 21 -4.54 -2.73 8.65
N VAL A 22 -3.66 -1.76 8.81
CA VAL A 22 -2.52 -1.88 9.71
C VAL A 22 -2.63 -0.89 10.85
N ASP A 23 -2.55 -1.42 12.06
CA ASP A 23 -2.38 -0.64 13.29
C ASP A 23 -0.96 -0.88 13.79
N ALA A 24 -0.18 0.17 13.94
CA ALA A 24 1.21 0.06 14.34
C ALA A 24 1.54 1.10 15.40
N SER A 25 2.50 0.80 16.25
CA SER A 25 2.97 1.73 17.27
C SER A 25 4.49 1.72 17.27
N ASN A 26 5.10 2.84 16.88
CA ASN A 26 6.55 2.99 16.78
C ASN A 26 7.23 1.87 16.01
N GLU A 27 6.55 1.36 14.99
CA GLU A 27 7.02 0.21 14.22
C GLU A 27 8.02 0.65 13.17
N LEU A 28 9.14 -0.08 13.11
CA LEU A 28 10.14 0.08 12.07
C LEU A 28 10.15 -1.20 11.22
N LEU A 29 9.72 -1.10 9.98
CA LEU A 29 9.82 -2.20 9.05
C LEU A 29 11.15 -2.10 8.29
N PRO A 30 11.94 -3.19 8.25
CA PRO A 30 13.26 -3.14 7.61
C PRO A 30 13.15 -3.00 6.09
N ALA A 31 14.25 -2.58 5.48
CA ALA A 31 14.33 -2.41 4.04
C ALA A 31 14.07 -3.72 3.32
N HIS A 32 13.18 -3.69 2.33
CA HIS A 32 12.79 -4.85 1.54
C HIS A 32 12.27 -4.39 0.17
N TRP A 33 12.06 -5.33 -0.71
CA TRP A 33 11.46 -5.07 -2.01
C TRP A 33 10.65 -6.28 -2.47
N HIS A 34 9.68 -6.03 -3.35
CA HIS A 34 8.81 -7.06 -3.90
C HIS A 34 8.34 -6.67 -5.30
N GLU A 35 7.73 -7.62 -5.99
CA GLU A 35 7.24 -7.40 -7.35
C GLU A 35 5.89 -6.71 -7.39
N HIS A 36 5.15 -6.72 -6.29
CA HIS A 36 3.86 -6.07 -6.19
C HIS A 36 4.00 -4.56 -6.19
N LEU A 37 3.06 -3.89 -6.83
CA LEU A 37 2.85 -2.46 -6.61
C LEU A 37 2.19 -2.28 -5.26
N GLU A 38 2.66 -1.34 -4.47
CA GLU A 38 2.13 -1.12 -3.12
C GLU A 38 1.60 0.29 -2.98
N MET A 39 0.49 0.43 -2.27
CA MET A 39 -0.07 1.73 -1.95
C MET A 39 -0.33 1.80 -0.45
N ILE A 40 0.11 2.89 0.18
CA ILE A 40 -0.13 3.17 1.58
C ILE A 40 -0.99 4.42 1.67
N CYS A 41 -2.11 4.32 2.39
CA CYS A 41 -2.97 5.47 2.65
C CYS A 41 -3.02 5.71 4.16
N MET A 42 -2.40 6.80 4.61
CA MET A 42 -2.38 7.13 6.05
C MET A 42 -3.76 7.58 6.49
N GLN A 43 -4.30 6.89 7.49
CA GLN A 43 -5.60 7.22 8.08
C GLN A 43 -5.45 7.98 9.39
N HIS A 44 -4.41 7.68 10.15
CA HIS A 44 -4.15 8.33 11.44
C HIS A 44 -2.67 8.22 11.78
N GLY A 45 -2.12 9.25 12.39
CA GLY A 45 -0.74 9.24 12.82
C GLY A 45 0.23 9.69 11.74
N ALA A 46 1.50 9.41 11.94
CA ALA A 46 2.56 9.84 11.05
C ALA A 46 3.54 8.70 10.76
N MET A 47 4.11 8.72 9.58
CA MET A 47 5.05 7.71 9.12
C MET A 47 6.15 8.40 8.31
N THR A 48 7.39 7.98 8.50
CA THR A 48 8.48 8.28 7.58
C THR A 48 8.67 7.07 6.68
N ALA A 49 8.59 7.28 5.39
CA ALA A 49 8.81 6.22 4.41
C ALA A 49 10.03 6.55 3.57
N TYR A 50 10.84 5.53 3.33
CA TYR A 50 12.04 5.66 2.51
C TYR A 50 11.87 4.76 1.29
N ILE A 51 11.94 5.36 0.10
CA ILE A 51 11.89 4.63 -1.15
C ILE A 51 13.19 4.90 -1.88
N ASN A 52 13.99 3.85 -2.06
CA ASN A 52 15.34 3.96 -2.55
C ASN A 52 16.14 4.93 -1.68
N GLU A 53 16.49 6.11 -2.18
CA GLU A 53 17.26 7.09 -1.40
C GLU A 53 16.45 8.34 -1.03
N THR A 54 15.13 8.31 -1.29
CA THR A 54 14.25 9.45 -1.00
C THR A 54 13.37 9.14 0.19
N SER A 55 13.21 10.11 1.08
CA SER A 55 12.32 9.97 2.23
C SER A 55 11.07 10.83 2.06
N TYR A 56 9.98 10.32 2.60
CA TYR A 56 8.67 10.98 2.58
C TYR A 56 8.09 10.97 3.99
N GLU A 57 7.59 12.12 4.42
CA GLU A 57 6.90 12.23 5.69
C GLU A 57 5.39 12.19 5.42
N LEU A 58 4.73 11.12 5.87
CA LEU A 58 3.31 10.94 5.66
C LEU A 58 2.52 11.31 6.88
N GLN A 59 1.42 12.03 6.65
CA GLN A 59 0.44 12.40 7.66
C GLN A 59 -0.93 11.90 7.21
N GLN A 60 -1.92 12.09 8.07
CA GLN A 60 -3.29 11.69 7.77
C GLN A 60 -3.75 12.23 6.41
N GLY A 61 -4.26 11.35 5.57
CA GLY A 61 -4.75 11.69 4.24
C GLY A 61 -3.72 11.54 3.13
N ASP A 62 -2.44 11.36 3.46
CA ASP A 62 -1.38 11.21 2.45
C ASP A 62 -1.39 9.81 1.85
N ILE A 63 -1.03 9.75 0.58
CA ILE A 63 -0.90 8.50 -0.16
C ILE A 63 0.53 8.33 -0.64
N LEU A 64 1.08 7.15 -0.42
CA LEU A 64 2.39 6.76 -0.92
C LEU A 64 2.23 5.57 -1.85
N VAL A 65 2.93 5.61 -2.98
CA VAL A 65 2.99 4.48 -3.92
C VAL A 65 4.41 3.97 -3.97
N VAL A 66 4.57 2.68 -3.73
CA VAL A 66 5.85 1.98 -3.85
C VAL A 66 5.78 1.16 -5.13
N ASN A 67 6.60 1.54 -6.11
CA ASN A 67 6.62 0.87 -7.40
C ASN A 67 7.28 -0.52 -7.28
N PRO A 68 6.95 -1.45 -8.19
CA PRO A 68 7.58 -2.78 -8.17
C PRO A 68 9.09 -2.68 -8.12
N ARG A 69 9.69 -3.49 -7.28
CA ARG A 69 11.15 -3.63 -7.08
C ARG A 69 11.84 -2.44 -6.41
N ASP A 70 11.11 -1.40 -6.02
CA ASP A 70 11.70 -0.31 -5.24
C ASP A 70 12.02 -0.82 -3.83
N ILE A 71 13.23 -0.52 -3.38
CA ILE A 71 13.65 -0.83 -2.01
C ILE A 71 13.04 0.21 -1.09
N HIS A 72 12.31 -0.26 -0.10
CA HIS A 72 11.61 0.65 0.80
C HIS A 72 11.62 0.17 2.25
N TYR A 73 11.54 1.11 3.16
CA TYR A 73 11.31 0.83 4.57
C TYR A 73 10.53 1.97 5.20
N THR A 74 9.85 1.67 6.28
CA THR A 74 8.94 2.62 6.92
C THR A 74 9.15 2.65 8.42
N HIS A 75 8.90 3.81 9.01
CA HIS A 75 8.93 4.01 10.44
C HIS A 75 7.66 4.76 10.85
N VAL A 76 6.80 4.09 11.60
CA VAL A 76 5.60 4.70 12.15
C VAL A 76 5.96 5.40 13.45
N HIS A 77 5.62 6.66 13.57
CA HIS A 77 5.91 7.48 14.75
C HIS A 77 4.70 7.51 15.68
N GLY A 78 4.87 6.96 16.88
CA GLY A 78 3.76 6.81 17.80
C GLY A 78 2.75 5.82 17.28
N ASP A 79 1.48 6.03 17.60
CA ASP A 79 0.40 5.18 17.13
C ASP A 79 -0.02 5.61 15.73
N GLY A 80 -0.08 4.67 14.81
CA GLY A 80 -0.46 4.93 13.42
C GLY A 80 -1.44 3.90 12.90
N HIS A 81 -2.26 4.35 11.97
CA HIS A 81 -3.21 3.49 11.29
C HIS A 81 -3.16 3.82 9.80
N TYR A 82 -3.00 2.80 8.97
CA TYR A 82 -2.97 3.00 7.53
C TYR A 82 -3.56 1.81 6.79
N TYR A 83 -4.00 2.06 5.56
CA TYR A 83 -4.40 1.01 4.64
C TYR A 83 -3.24 0.66 3.74
N LEU A 84 -3.03 -0.62 3.54
CA LEU A 84 -2.01 -1.18 2.67
C LEU A 84 -2.69 -1.97 1.57
N LEU A 85 -2.44 -1.58 0.32
CA LEU A 85 -2.93 -2.29 -0.85
C LEU A 85 -1.74 -2.78 -1.64
N GLN A 86 -1.72 -4.07 -1.96
CA GLN A 86 -0.67 -4.65 -2.79
C GLN A 86 -1.30 -5.27 -4.02
N ILE A 87 -0.78 -4.88 -5.18
CA ILE A 87 -1.32 -5.26 -6.49
C ILE A 87 -0.30 -6.17 -7.18
N PRO A 88 -0.66 -7.43 -7.44
CA PRO A 88 0.28 -8.37 -8.07
C PRO A 88 0.59 -7.99 -9.52
N PRO A 89 1.76 -8.41 -10.04
CA PRO A 89 2.16 -8.11 -11.41
C PRO A 89 1.13 -8.53 -12.47
N GLU A 90 0.39 -9.59 -12.22
CA GLU A 90 -0.62 -10.09 -13.15
C GLU A 90 -1.70 -9.05 -13.44
N HIS A 91 -2.05 -8.23 -12.45
CA HIS A 91 -2.99 -7.12 -12.65
C HIS A 91 -2.37 -6.03 -13.52
N LEU A 92 -1.08 -5.73 -13.30
CA LEU A 92 -0.39 -4.71 -14.07
C LEU A 92 -0.26 -5.11 -15.54
N LYS A 93 -0.05 -6.39 -15.82
CA LYS A 93 -0.01 -6.94 -17.18
C LYS A 93 -1.32 -6.71 -17.91
N ARG A 94 -2.45 -6.77 -17.22
CA ARG A 94 -3.77 -6.54 -17.80
C ARG A 94 -4.00 -5.09 -18.18
N VAL A 95 -3.37 -4.18 -17.44
CA VAL A 95 -3.51 -2.73 -17.68
C VAL A 95 -2.69 -2.30 -18.89
N SER A 96 -1.49 -2.87 -19.05
CA SER A 96 -0.58 -2.46 -20.11
C SER A 96 0.39 -3.59 -20.47
N GLU A 97 0.68 -3.73 -21.76
CA GLU A 97 1.71 -4.65 -22.23
C GLU A 97 3.09 -4.24 -21.73
N ASP A 98 3.29 -2.95 -21.54
CA ASP A 98 4.54 -2.37 -21.04
C ASP A 98 4.53 -2.22 -19.52
N TRP A 99 3.84 -3.09 -18.82
CA TRP A 99 3.65 -2.97 -17.37
C TRP A 99 4.96 -2.85 -16.59
N ARG A 100 6.04 -3.45 -17.07
CA ARG A 100 7.35 -3.36 -16.40
C ARG A 100 7.96 -1.96 -16.49
N GLY A 101 7.56 -1.18 -17.48
CA GLY A 101 7.98 0.19 -17.64
C GLY A 101 7.06 1.20 -16.94
N LEU A 102 5.96 0.74 -16.36
CA LEU A 102 5.05 1.64 -15.65
C LEU A 102 5.71 2.12 -14.36
N HIS A 103 5.66 3.42 -14.17
CA HIS A 103 6.15 4.04 -12.94
C HIS A 103 5.11 5.07 -12.48
N PHE A 104 4.60 4.87 -11.30
CA PHE A 104 3.57 5.73 -10.73
C PHE A 104 4.20 6.78 -9.83
N GLY A 105 3.56 7.95 -9.72
CA GLY A 105 4.00 8.98 -8.81
C GLY A 105 4.02 8.44 -7.38
N GLU A 106 5.12 8.68 -6.67
CA GLU A 106 5.36 8.03 -5.39
C GLU A 106 4.58 8.66 -4.25
N TYR A 107 4.36 9.96 -4.28
CA TYR A 107 3.80 10.66 -3.13
C TYR A 107 2.70 11.62 -3.55
N VAL A 108 1.52 11.45 -2.97
CA VAL A 108 0.37 12.33 -3.17
C VAL A 108 -0.04 12.89 -1.81
N PRO A 109 0.55 14.04 -1.42
CA PRO A 109 0.20 14.63 -0.14
C PRO A 109 -1.22 15.16 -0.15
N TYR A 110 -1.88 15.10 1.00
CA TYR A 110 -3.21 15.68 1.16
C TYR A 110 -3.10 17.20 1.12
N SER A 111 -3.81 17.82 0.19
CA SER A 111 -3.86 19.27 0.03
C SER A 111 -5.21 19.66 -0.54
N GLU A 112 -5.47 20.95 -0.66
CA GLU A 112 -6.71 21.42 -1.29
C GLU A 112 -6.84 20.90 -2.72
N GLU A 113 -5.73 20.82 -3.44
CA GLU A 113 -5.73 20.35 -4.83
C GLU A 113 -5.94 18.83 -4.94
N THR A 114 -5.42 18.06 -3.99
CA THR A 114 -5.48 16.60 -4.02
C THR A 114 -6.59 16.02 -3.16
N ALA A 115 -7.26 16.83 -2.35
CA ALA A 115 -8.24 16.35 -1.37
C ALA A 115 -9.29 15.42 -1.99
N SER A 116 -9.80 15.78 -3.16
CA SER A 116 -10.80 14.98 -3.85
C SER A 116 -10.27 13.59 -4.19
N VAL A 117 -9.06 13.50 -4.71
CA VAL A 117 -8.43 12.22 -5.08
C VAL A 117 -8.14 11.39 -3.83
N ASN A 118 -7.53 12.02 -2.82
CA ASN A 118 -7.16 11.31 -1.60
C ASN A 118 -8.40 10.81 -0.85
N CYS A 119 -9.45 11.60 -0.79
CA CYS A 119 -10.70 11.18 -0.16
C CYS A 119 -11.36 10.04 -0.91
N ARG A 120 -11.38 10.10 -2.24
CA ARG A 120 -11.94 9.00 -3.05
C ARG A 120 -11.18 7.72 -2.84
N MET A 121 -9.85 7.80 -2.80
CA MET A 121 -9.02 6.63 -2.61
C MET A 121 -9.28 6.01 -1.24
N SER A 122 -9.32 6.83 -0.19
CA SER A 122 -9.63 6.35 1.15
C SER A 122 -11.01 5.71 1.22
N GLN A 123 -12.01 6.30 0.55
CA GLN A 123 -13.36 5.73 0.49
C GLN A 123 -13.37 4.37 -0.22
N LYS A 124 -12.63 4.25 -1.33
CA LYS A 124 -12.55 2.99 -2.05
C LYS A 124 -11.90 1.90 -1.21
N LEU A 125 -10.86 2.24 -0.47
CA LEU A 125 -10.20 1.29 0.41
C LEU A 125 -11.10 0.90 1.58
N GLU A 126 -11.88 1.84 2.10
CA GLU A 126 -12.87 1.54 3.14
C GLU A 126 -13.94 0.57 2.61
N GLU A 127 -14.40 0.77 1.38
CA GLU A 127 -15.33 -0.15 0.73
C GLU A 127 -14.72 -1.55 0.58
N MET A 128 -13.45 -1.62 0.19
CA MET A 128 -12.73 -2.90 0.07
C MET A 128 -12.66 -3.61 1.41
N LYS A 129 -12.39 -2.87 2.48
CA LYS A 129 -12.38 -3.41 3.84
C LYS A 129 -13.71 -4.02 4.19
N CYS A 130 -14.80 -3.30 3.94
CA CYS A 130 -16.15 -3.79 4.22
C CYS A 130 -16.47 -5.05 3.42
N LEU A 131 -16.09 -5.09 2.15
CA LEU A 131 -16.29 -6.27 1.31
C LEU A 131 -15.51 -7.48 1.80
N GLN A 132 -14.29 -7.30 2.27
CA GLN A 132 -13.51 -8.38 2.86
C GLN A 132 -14.18 -8.92 4.12
N GLU A 133 -14.66 -8.06 4.98
CA GLU A 133 -15.37 -8.45 6.20
C GLU A 133 -16.64 -9.24 5.86
N GLN A 134 -17.41 -8.77 4.88
CA GLN A 134 -18.60 -9.47 4.42
C GLN A 134 -18.29 -10.83 3.80
N ALA A 135 -17.21 -10.92 3.03
CA ALA A 135 -16.81 -12.18 2.42
C ALA A 135 -16.42 -13.22 3.48
N ALA A 136 -15.71 -12.80 4.53
CA ALA A 136 -15.36 -13.67 5.65
C ALA A 136 -16.62 -14.18 6.35
N ASP A 137 -17.58 -13.30 6.65
CA ASP A 137 -18.85 -13.67 7.25
C ASP A 137 -19.66 -14.59 6.33
N GLY A 138 -19.70 -14.25 5.05
CA GLY A 138 -20.40 -15.05 4.05
C GLY A 138 -19.82 -16.46 3.90
N THR A 139 -18.50 -16.59 4.03
CA THR A 139 -17.82 -17.88 3.99
C THR A 139 -18.25 -18.74 5.16
N ASP A 140 -18.32 -18.17 6.36
CA ASP A 140 -18.78 -18.86 7.56
C ASP A 140 -20.22 -19.31 7.42
N ARG A 141 -21.07 -18.51 6.82
CA ARG A 141 -22.47 -18.86 6.63
C ARG A 141 -22.70 -19.99 5.63
N LYS A 142 -21.80 -20.16 4.69
CA LYS A 142 -21.90 -21.19 3.66
C LYS A 142 -21.42 -22.55 4.15
N SER A 143 -20.71 -22.53 5.20
CA SER A 143 -20.26 -23.78 5.81
C SER A 143 -21.29 -24.30 6.81
#